data_be1398a5a952d48c8496d548bcccf820
#
_entry.id   be1398a5a952d48c8496d548bcccf820
#
_cell.length_a   1.000
_cell.length_b   1.000
_cell.length_c   1.000
_cell.angle_alpha   90.00
_cell.angle_beta   90.00
_cell.angle_gamma   90.00
#
_symmetry.space_group_name_H-M   'P 1'
#
loop_
_entity.id
_entity.type
_entity.pdbx_description
1 polymer ?
#
loop_
_entity_poly.entity_id
_entity_poly.type
_entity_poly.pdbx_seq_one_letter_code
_entity_poly.pdbx_strand_id
1 'polypeptide(L)'
;MERLYYVYMITNYTNSTLYIGVTNNLYRRMEEHSKKKANGFTSHYNIYKLVYVESTTDIYAALSREKQLKKWNRHKKDRLVNMQNPEWKDLLKEWESGKNR
;
A
#
# COMPACT_ATOMS: atom_id res chain seq x y z
N MET A 1 -20.02 2.21 14.12
CA MET A 1 -18.94 1.52 13.39
C MET A 1 -17.76 2.47 13.22
N GLU A 2 -16.60 2.04 13.65
CA GLU A 2 -15.42 2.89 13.56
C GLU A 2 -14.91 2.96 12.13
N ARG A 3 -14.48 4.15 11.72
CA ARG A 3 -13.86 4.35 10.43
C ARG A 3 -12.36 4.04 10.52
N LEU A 4 -11.86 3.26 9.58
CA LEU A 4 -10.45 2.95 9.50
C LEU A 4 -9.76 3.76 8.40
N TYR A 5 -8.52 4.12 8.67
CA TYR A 5 -7.63 4.76 7.72
C TYR A 5 -6.43 3.84 7.52
N TYR A 6 -5.98 3.73 6.30
CA TYR A 6 -4.92 2.80 5.93
C TYR A 6 -3.72 3.55 5.39
N VAL A 7 -2.54 3.19 5.92
CA VAL A 7 -1.27 3.59 5.32
C VAL A 7 -0.77 2.36 4.59
N TYR A 8 -0.45 2.51 3.31
CA TYR A 8 -0.15 1.37 2.45
C TYR A 8 1.08 1.64 1.61
N MET A 9 1.70 0.56 1.15
CA MET A 9 2.78 0.62 0.16
C MET A 9 2.42 -0.26 -1.02
N ILE A 10 2.59 0.29 -2.23
CA ILE A 10 2.40 -0.46 -3.46
C ILE A 10 3.68 -0.40 -4.29
N THR A 11 3.85 -1.39 -5.14
CA THR A 11 5.05 -1.52 -5.95
C THR A 11 4.72 -2.16 -7.29
N ASN A 12 5.68 -2.10 -8.21
CA ASN A 12 5.60 -2.79 -9.49
C ASN A 12 6.06 -4.24 -9.32
N TYR A 13 5.92 -5.05 -10.37
CA TYR A 13 6.28 -6.48 -10.30
C TYR A 13 7.73 -6.75 -9.95
N THR A 14 8.62 -5.86 -10.36
CA THR A 14 10.06 -6.04 -10.07
C THR A 14 10.47 -5.50 -8.71
N ASN A 15 9.51 -4.93 -7.96
CA ASN A 15 9.75 -4.31 -6.66
C ASN A 15 10.77 -3.17 -6.70
N SER A 16 10.95 -2.57 -7.87
CA SER A 16 11.94 -1.51 -8.06
C SER A 16 11.46 -0.14 -7.57
N THR A 17 10.15 0.08 -7.60
CA THR A 17 9.56 1.37 -7.22
C THR A 17 8.52 1.17 -6.13
N LEU A 18 8.64 1.93 -5.05
CA LEU A 18 7.70 1.89 -3.93
C LEU A 18 6.95 3.20 -3.83
N TYR A 19 5.63 3.12 -3.70
CA TYR A 19 4.76 4.27 -3.47
C TYR A 19 4.03 4.08 -2.14
N ILE A 20 3.97 5.15 -1.35
CA ILE A 20 3.32 5.16 -0.04
C ILE A 20 2.12 6.10 -0.08
N GLY A 21 0.99 5.66 0.43
CA GLY A 21 -0.22 6.47 0.44
C GLY A 21 -1.08 6.24 1.67
N VAL A 22 -2.11 7.06 1.79
CA VAL A 22 -3.14 6.95 2.82
C VAL A 22 -4.50 6.93 2.15
N THR A 23 -5.41 6.09 2.65
CA THR A 23 -6.78 6.07 2.14
C THR A 23 -7.74 5.60 3.24
N ASN A 24 -8.99 5.96 3.12
CA ASN A 24 -10.05 5.41 3.95
C ASN A 24 -10.81 4.29 3.25
N ASN A 25 -10.44 3.97 2.01
CA ASN A 25 -11.07 2.89 1.25
C ASN A 25 -10.01 2.19 0.41
N LEU A 26 -9.44 1.14 0.98
CA LEU A 26 -8.29 0.46 0.40
C LEU A 26 -8.63 -0.19 -0.96
N TYR A 27 -9.77 -0.87 -1.03
CA TYR A 27 -10.18 -1.55 -2.28
C TYR A 27 -10.37 -0.58 -3.43
N ARG A 28 -11.07 0.51 -3.16
CA ARG A 28 -11.29 1.54 -4.19
C ARG A 28 -9.96 2.12 -4.66
N ARG A 29 -9.08 2.41 -3.71
CA ARG A 29 -7.78 3.01 -4.04
C ARG A 29 -6.91 2.08 -4.87
N MET A 30 -6.91 0.78 -4.51
CA MET A 30 -6.16 -0.22 -5.27
C MET A 30 -6.73 -0.40 -6.69
N GLU A 31 -8.05 -0.35 -6.81
CA GLU A 31 -8.71 -0.40 -8.11
C GLU A 31 -8.30 0.78 -8.99
N GLU A 32 -8.28 1.97 -8.42
CA GLU A 32 -7.84 3.17 -9.14
C GLU A 32 -6.42 3.03 -9.66
N HIS A 33 -5.52 2.51 -8.82
CA HIS A 33 -4.13 2.29 -9.22
C HIS A 33 -4.02 1.24 -10.33
N SER A 34 -4.71 0.11 -10.17
CA SER A 34 -4.61 -0.99 -11.14
C SER A 34 -5.19 -0.62 -12.50
N LYS A 35 -6.22 0.21 -12.52
CA LYS A 35 -6.83 0.67 -13.77
C LYS A 35 -6.11 1.87 -14.35
N LYS A 36 -5.06 2.32 -13.72
CA LYS A 36 -4.27 3.47 -14.18
C LYS A 36 -5.10 4.72 -14.37
N LYS A 37 -6.13 4.87 -13.53
CA LYS A 37 -7.00 6.05 -13.59
C LYS A 37 -6.33 7.27 -12.95
N ALA A 38 -5.40 7.04 -12.03
CA ALA A 38 -4.65 8.14 -11.43
C ALA A 38 -3.62 8.61 -12.42
N ASN A 39 -3.62 9.91 -12.69
CA ASN A 39 -2.56 10.53 -13.48
C ASN A 39 -1.32 10.69 -12.61
N GLY A 40 -0.14 10.53 -13.21
CA GLY A 40 1.10 10.78 -12.53
C GLY A 40 1.88 9.53 -12.20
N PHE A 41 2.48 9.50 -11.03
CA PHE A 41 3.52 8.55 -10.68
C PHE A 41 3.09 7.08 -10.80
N THR A 42 1.96 6.71 -10.18
CA THR A 42 1.54 5.30 -10.17
C THR A 42 1.18 4.77 -11.55
N SER A 43 0.53 5.61 -12.36
CA SER A 43 0.17 5.24 -13.73
C SER A 43 1.43 5.05 -14.57
N HIS A 44 2.37 5.98 -14.45
CA HIS A 44 3.59 5.98 -15.25
C HIS A 44 4.45 4.73 -14.99
N TYR A 45 4.54 4.29 -13.74
CA TYR A 45 5.42 3.19 -13.36
C TYR A 45 4.71 1.85 -13.22
N ASN A 46 3.42 1.78 -13.56
CA ASN A 46 2.63 0.53 -13.44
C ASN A 46 2.67 -0.03 -12.01
N ILE A 47 2.49 0.84 -11.02
CA ILE A 47 2.53 0.44 -9.61
C ILE A 47 1.14 -0.03 -9.19
N TYR A 48 0.99 -1.33 -8.89
CA TYR A 48 -0.32 -1.88 -8.58
C TYR A 48 -0.31 -3.10 -7.64
N LYS A 49 0.84 -3.55 -7.19
CA LYS A 49 0.92 -4.66 -6.23
C LYS A 49 0.97 -4.11 -4.81
N LEU A 50 -0.01 -4.49 -3.99
CA LEU A 50 -0.08 -4.04 -2.59
C LEU A 50 0.81 -4.93 -1.73
N VAL A 51 1.88 -4.38 -1.15
CA VAL A 51 2.85 -5.18 -0.41
C VAL A 51 2.86 -4.91 1.09
N TYR A 52 2.24 -3.80 1.53
CA TYR A 52 2.22 -3.45 2.94
C TYR A 52 0.98 -2.63 3.27
N VAL A 53 0.38 -2.88 4.44
CA VAL A 53 -0.73 -2.08 4.93
C VAL A 53 -0.74 -2.08 6.45
N GLU A 54 -1.04 -0.92 7.02
CA GLU A 54 -1.36 -0.78 8.43
C GLU A 54 -2.59 0.11 8.56
N SER A 55 -3.33 -0.02 9.65
CA SER A 55 -4.57 0.71 9.83
C SER A 55 -4.63 1.38 11.19
N THR A 56 -5.43 2.45 11.26
CA THR A 56 -5.67 3.18 12.49
C THR A 56 -7.06 3.83 12.39
N THR A 57 -7.67 4.11 13.54
CA THR A 57 -8.93 4.85 13.59
C THR A 57 -8.72 6.36 13.60
N ASP A 58 -7.48 6.81 13.72
CA ASP A 58 -7.12 8.24 13.82
C ASP A 58 -6.48 8.73 12.53
N ILE A 59 -7.20 9.64 11.82
CA ILE A 59 -6.72 10.20 10.56
C ILE A 59 -5.37 10.93 10.74
N TYR A 60 -5.17 11.61 11.86
CA TYR A 60 -3.93 12.34 12.09
C TYR A 60 -2.75 11.39 12.29
N ALA A 61 -2.99 10.26 12.96
CA ALA A 61 -1.97 9.22 13.10
C ALA A 61 -1.59 8.65 11.72
N ALA A 62 -2.58 8.43 10.87
CA ALA A 62 -2.34 7.91 9.52
C ALA A 62 -1.49 8.88 8.69
N LEU A 63 -1.85 10.16 8.71
CA LEU A 63 -1.12 11.18 7.95
C LEU A 63 0.32 11.34 8.47
N SER A 64 0.49 11.33 9.78
CA SER A 64 1.82 11.41 10.40
C SER A 64 2.68 10.21 10.03
N ARG A 65 2.08 9.03 10.03
CA ARG A 65 2.78 7.79 9.68
C ARG A 65 3.23 7.79 8.22
N GLU A 66 2.36 8.24 7.32
CA GLU A 66 2.71 8.36 5.91
C GLU A 66 3.93 9.26 5.72
N LYS A 67 3.90 10.43 6.37
CA LYS A 67 5.02 11.38 6.29
C LYS A 67 6.30 10.76 6.82
N GLN A 68 6.21 10.06 7.95
CA GLN A 68 7.36 9.37 8.53
C GLN A 68 7.96 8.37 7.57
N LEU A 69 7.12 7.50 7.00
CA LEU A 69 7.58 6.45 6.09
C LEU A 69 8.19 7.01 4.81
N LYS A 70 7.63 8.10 4.30
CA LYS A 70 8.16 8.74 3.09
C LYS A 70 9.58 9.27 3.29
N LYS A 71 9.95 9.62 4.52
CA LYS A 71 11.29 10.11 4.84
C LYS A 71 12.31 9.00 5.03
N TRP A 72 11.88 7.77 5.22
CA TRP A 72 12.78 6.64 5.39
C TRP A 72 13.48 6.32 4.07
N ASN A 73 14.72 5.81 4.15
CA ASN A 73 15.40 5.31 2.97
C ASN A 73 14.77 3.98 2.51
N ARG A 74 15.12 3.53 1.32
CA ARG A 74 14.55 2.32 0.75
C ARG A 74 14.79 1.09 1.61
N HIS A 75 15.97 0.95 2.15
CA HIS A 75 16.33 -0.20 2.98
C HIS A 75 15.40 -0.33 4.19
N LYS A 76 15.12 0.77 4.85
CA LYS A 76 14.23 0.80 6.02
C LYS A 76 12.79 0.44 5.63
N LYS A 77 12.33 0.94 4.49
CA LYS A 77 11.00 0.62 3.97
C LYS A 77 10.90 -0.87 3.64
N ASP A 78 11.93 -1.42 3.00
CA ASP A 78 11.96 -2.85 2.66
C ASP A 78 11.91 -3.71 3.90
N ARG A 79 12.61 -3.34 4.96
CA ARG A 79 12.58 -4.09 6.21
C ARG A 79 11.17 -4.13 6.80
N LEU A 80 10.47 -3.00 6.74
CA LEU A 80 9.11 -2.93 7.25
C LEU A 80 8.17 -3.85 6.45
N VAL A 81 8.30 -3.84 5.13
CA VAL A 81 7.53 -4.76 4.28
C VAL A 81 7.86 -6.21 4.62
N ASN A 82 9.15 -6.53 4.76
CA ASN A 82 9.59 -7.89 5.04
C ASN A 82 9.04 -8.44 6.35
N MET A 83 8.83 -7.59 7.34
CA MET A 83 8.26 -8.02 8.62
C MET A 83 6.82 -8.50 8.47
N GLN A 84 6.06 -7.90 7.59
CA GLN A 84 4.66 -8.25 7.37
C GLN A 84 4.48 -9.23 6.23
N ASN A 85 5.28 -9.08 5.17
CA ASN A 85 5.07 -9.75 3.89
C ASN A 85 6.42 -10.11 3.27
N PRO A 86 7.13 -11.11 3.84
CA PRO A 86 8.50 -11.40 3.42
C PRO A 86 8.64 -11.83 1.96
N GLU A 87 7.59 -12.35 1.35
CA GLU A 87 7.63 -12.78 -0.04
C GLU A 87 7.17 -11.68 -1.01
N TRP A 88 6.78 -10.51 -0.49
CA TRP A 88 6.31 -9.39 -1.30
C TRP A 88 5.16 -9.76 -2.23
N LYS A 89 4.25 -10.57 -1.72
CA LYS A 89 3.05 -10.96 -2.44
C LYS A 89 2.08 -9.78 -2.53
N ASP A 90 1.21 -9.81 -3.55
CA ASP A 90 0.11 -8.86 -3.62
C ASP A 90 -0.91 -9.23 -2.56
N LEU A 91 -0.96 -8.48 -1.48
CA LEU A 91 -1.83 -8.76 -0.33
C LEU A 91 -3.31 -8.74 -0.72
N LEU A 92 -3.68 -7.89 -1.66
CA LEU A 92 -5.07 -7.81 -2.10
C LEU A 92 -5.51 -9.13 -2.74
N LYS A 93 -4.68 -9.70 -3.58
CA LYS A 93 -4.95 -10.99 -4.21
C LYS A 93 -4.99 -12.13 -3.19
N GLU A 94 -4.12 -12.07 -2.18
CA GLU A 94 -4.13 -13.06 -1.11
C GLU A 94 -5.45 -13.03 -0.35
N TRP A 95 -5.94 -11.83 -0.04
CA TRP A 95 -7.21 -11.69 0.68
C TRP A 95 -8.39 -12.15 -0.16
N GLU A 96 -8.41 -11.82 -1.44
CA GLU A 96 -9.46 -12.25 -2.36
C GLU A 96 -9.48 -13.77 -2.51
N SER A 97 -8.31 -14.39 -2.61
CA SER A 97 -8.16 -15.83 -2.67
C SER A 97 -8.71 -16.51 -1.42
N GLY A 98 -8.43 -15.93 -0.27
CA GLY A 98 -8.93 -16.44 1.01
C GLY A 98 -10.44 -16.40 1.14
N LYS A 99 -11.09 -15.46 0.50
CA LYS A 99 -12.56 -15.34 0.54
C LYS A 99 -13.28 -16.46 -0.18
N ASN A 100 -12.62 -17.15 -1.06
CA ASN A 100 -13.23 -18.19 -1.90
C ASN A 100 -13.11 -19.60 -1.32
N ARG A 101 -12.66 -19.69 -0.09
CA ARG A 101 -12.52 -20.98 0.59
C ARG A 101 -13.78 -21.41 1.31
#